data_c04ef49ffcd7f0a5be046962482fc184
#
_entry.id   c04ef49ffcd7f0a5be046962482fc184
#
_cell.length_a   1.000
_cell.length_b   1.000
_cell.length_c   1.000
_cell.angle_alpha   90.00
_cell.angle_beta   90.00
_cell.angle_gamma   90.00
#
_symmetry.space_group_name_H-M   'P 1'
#
loop_
_entity.id
_entity.type
_entity.pdbx_description
1 polymer ?
#
loop_
_entity_poly.entity_id
_entity_poly.type
_entity_poly.pdbx_seq_one_letter_code
_entity_poly.pdbx_strand_id
1 'polypeptide(L)'
;MIDDELMLFSNVTGRKLYSKANDKLFAKRNGKIVFDQFEHEQYLVITDGNKQVIITGCSHNGIANIIEKYAEINEGRIDKLACVLGGFHLFNPITRKYESDELISDLAEYSSGLNANFYTCHCTGQKAYKILKDRMGKQLDYLSVGTRIE
;
A
#
# COMPACT_ATOMS: atom_id res chain seq x y z
N MET A 1 18.70 5.63 -3.75
CA MET A 1 18.41 5.71 -5.20
C MET A 1 19.20 4.61 -5.88
N ILE A 2 18.62 3.90 -6.84
CA ILE A 2 19.33 2.89 -7.65
C ILE A 2 19.97 3.60 -8.85
N ASP A 3 19.16 4.39 -9.55
CA ASP A 3 19.55 5.27 -10.65
C ASP A 3 18.55 6.43 -10.76
N ASP A 4 18.56 7.17 -11.87
CA ASP A 4 17.69 8.35 -12.05
C ASP A 4 16.21 8.00 -12.21
N GLU A 5 15.89 6.76 -12.59
CA GLU A 5 14.53 6.28 -12.82
C GLU A 5 14.00 5.42 -11.65
N LEU A 6 14.88 4.77 -10.89
CA LEU A 6 14.53 3.76 -9.91
C LEU A 6 14.99 4.14 -8.49
N MET A 7 14.06 4.17 -7.57
CA MET A 7 14.32 4.38 -6.15
C MET A 7 13.69 3.27 -5.32
N LEU A 8 14.44 2.70 -4.39
CA LEU A 8 13.91 1.85 -3.32
C LEU A 8 13.90 2.63 -2.01
N PHE A 9 12.82 2.50 -1.25
CA PHE A 9 12.76 2.97 0.12
C PHE A 9 12.16 1.93 1.06
N SER A 10 12.39 2.09 2.35
CA SER A 10 11.93 1.23 3.44
C SER A 10 11.74 2.07 4.70
N ASN A 11 11.73 1.42 5.87
CA ASN A 11 11.63 2.12 7.17
C ASN A 11 10.35 2.96 7.30
N VAL A 12 9.22 2.41 6.86
CA VAL A 12 7.90 2.99 7.07
C VAL A 12 7.44 2.66 8.49
N THR A 13 7.36 3.66 9.35
CA THR A 13 7.04 3.51 10.79
C THR A 13 5.69 4.10 11.19
N GLY A 14 4.99 4.77 10.26
CA GLY A 14 3.66 5.31 10.47
C GLY A 14 2.64 4.23 10.86
N ARG A 15 1.53 4.65 11.51
CA ARG A 15 0.43 3.75 11.92
C ARG A 15 -0.94 4.31 11.54
N LYS A 16 -0.99 5.26 10.62
CA LYS A 16 -2.23 5.80 10.07
C LYS A 16 -2.96 4.72 9.28
N LEU A 17 -4.23 4.51 9.56
CA LEU A 17 -5.06 3.49 8.91
C LEU A 17 -4.37 2.11 8.86
N TYR A 18 -3.68 1.76 9.94
CA TYR A 18 -2.88 0.54 10.02
C TYR A 18 -3.77 -0.69 10.19
N SER A 19 -3.55 -1.70 9.36
CA SER A 19 -4.39 -2.88 9.29
C SER A 19 -4.19 -3.82 10.48
N LYS A 20 -5.28 -4.23 11.12
CA LYS A 20 -5.32 -5.33 12.10
C LYS A 20 -5.17 -6.71 11.44
N ALA A 21 -5.21 -6.78 10.11
CA ALA A 21 -4.88 -8.02 9.39
C ALA A 21 -3.42 -8.47 9.64
N ASN A 22 -2.59 -7.59 10.17
CA ASN A 22 -1.25 -7.91 10.67
C ASN A 22 -1.23 -8.69 12.00
N ASP A 23 -2.35 -8.74 12.70
CA ASP A 23 -2.45 -9.47 13.97
C ASP A 23 -2.09 -10.95 13.74
N LYS A 24 -1.26 -11.50 14.65
CA LYS A 24 -0.71 -12.86 14.58
C LYS A 24 0.33 -13.11 13.48
N LEU A 25 0.91 -12.07 12.91
CA LEU A 25 2.11 -12.16 12.11
C LEU A 25 3.33 -11.92 13.00
N PHE A 26 4.25 -12.88 12.98
CA PHE A 26 5.39 -12.91 13.90
C PHE A 26 6.69 -13.07 13.15
N ALA A 27 7.74 -12.46 13.68
CA ALA A 27 9.12 -12.64 13.24
C ALA A 27 9.96 -13.32 14.33
N LYS A 28 11.02 -14.03 13.92
CA LYS A 28 12.01 -14.55 14.85
C LYS A 28 13.19 -13.59 14.91
N ARG A 29 13.41 -12.97 16.10
CA ARG A 29 14.54 -12.07 16.33
C ARG A 29 15.35 -12.55 17.54
N ASN A 30 16.65 -12.72 17.36
CA ASN A 30 17.56 -13.18 18.42
C ASN A 30 17.04 -14.43 19.14
N GLY A 31 16.47 -15.38 18.38
CA GLY A 31 15.93 -16.64 18.93
C GLY A 31 14.52 -16.52 19.56
N LYS A 32 13.95 -15.33 19.68
CA LYS A 32 12.63 -15.08 20.26
C LYS A 32 11.59 -14.81 19.17
N ILE A 33 10.36 -15.26 19.43
CA ILE A 33 9.19 -14.92 18.59
C ILE A 33 8.66 -13.58 19.07
N VAL A 34 8.55 -12.60 18.17
CA VAL A 34 8.04 -11.25 18.42
C VAL A 34 7.03 -10.89 17.34
N PHE A 35 6.16 -9.90 17.59
CA PHE A 35 5.33 -9.34 16.52
C PHE A 35 6.20 -8.79 15.41
N ASP A 36 5.83 -9.11 14.15
CA ASP A 36 6.55 -8.56 13.00
C ASP A 36 6.27 -7.07 12.86
N GLN A 37 7.34 -6.29 12.73
CA GLN A 37 7.27 -4.85 12.48
C GLN A 37 7.42 -4.51 11.00
N PHE A 38 7.56 -5.54 10.16
CA PHE A 38 7.69 -5.43 8.69
C PHE A 38 8.81 -4.48 8.25
N GLU A 39 9.90 -4.41 9.00
CA GLU A 39 11.09 -3.60 8.67
C GLU A 39 11.76 -4.06 7.37
N HIS A 40 11.48 -5.31 6.95
CA HIS A 40 11.98 -5.91 5.72
C HIS A 40 11.22 -5.46 4.47
N GLU A 41 10.04 -4.82 4.61
CA GLU A 41 9.29 -4.34 3.45
C GLU A 41 10.06 -3.24 2.72
N GLN A 42 10.08 -3.35 1.40
CA GLN A 42 10.68 -2.39 0.49
C GLN A 42 9.64 -1.97 -0.55
N TYR A 43 9.76 -0.73 -0.99
CA TYR A 43 8.85 -0.11 -1.93
C TYR A 43 9.66 0.47 -3.08
N LEU A 44 9.27 0.12 -4.31
CA LEU A 44 9.92 0.61 -5.51
C LEU A 44 9.17 1.83 -6.04
N VAL A 45 9.90 2.89 -6.33
CA VAL A 45 9.40 4.02 -7.11
C VAL A 45 10.03 3.96 -8.48
N ILE A 46 9.20 4.01 -9.50
CA ILE A 46 9.63 4.15 -10.89
C ILE A 46 9.29 5.57 -11.34
N THR A 47 10.26 6.27 -11.92
CA THR A 47 10.12 7.62 -12.45
C THR A 47 10.12 7.56 -13.97
N ASP A 48 9.10 8.13 -14.60
CA ASP A 48 9.04 8.36 -16.05
C ASP A 48 8.66 9.83 -16.29
N GLY A 49 9.65 10.62 -16.66
CA GLY A 49 9.50 12.05 -16.81
C GLY A 49 9.00 12.72 -15.52
N ASN A 50 7.80 13.29 -15.57
CA ASN A 50 7.18 13.95 -14.42
C ASN A 50 6.24 13.03 -13.61
N LYS A 51 6.15 11.75 -13.96
CA LYS A 51 5.27 10.80 -13.29
C LYS A 51 6.08 9.82 -12.46
N GLN A 52 5.55 9.48 -11.30
CA GLN A 52 6.11 8.47 -10.42
C GLN A 52 5.07 7.41 -10.06
N VAL A 53 5.50 6.17 -10.02
CA VAL A 53 4.69 5.02 -9.70
C VAL A 53 5.28 4.33 -8.48
N ILE A 54 4.49 4.12 -7.44
CA ILE A 54 4.89 3.29 -6.29
C ILE A 54 4.43 1.86 -6.54
N ILE A 55 5.36 0.92 -6.47
CA ILE A 55 5.07 -0.51 -6.47
C ILE A 55 5.38 -1.08 -5.09
N THR A 56 4.40 -1.75 -4.51
CA THR A 56 4.53 -2.42 -3.21
C THR A 56 4.15 -3.90 -3.32
N GLY A 57 4.56 -4.70 -2.33
CA GLY A 57 4.07 -6.06 -2.15
C GLY A 57 2.70 -6.08 -1.47
N CYS A 58 2.65 -6.61 -0.25
CA CYS A 58 1.42 -6.68 0.55
C CYS A 58 1.05 -5.38 1.26
N SER A 59 1.98 -4.45 1.43
CA SER A 59 1.79 -3.19 2.19
C SER A 59 1.43 -3.44 3.66
N HIS A 60 2.14 -4.32 4.33
CA HIS A 60 1.91 -4.58 5.76
C HIS A 60 2.08 -3.32 6.63
N ASN A 61 2.98 -2.40 6.25
CA ASN A 61 3.11 -1.11 6.91
C ASN A 61 1.95 -0.15 6.67
N GLY A 62 0.99 -0.53 5.80
CA GLY A 62 -0.19 0.25 5.45
C GLY A 62 0.07 1.24 4.31
N ILE A 63 -0.81 1.20 3.31
CA ILE A 63 -0.64 1.99 2.07
C ILE A 63 -0.58 3.50 2.33
N ALA A 64 -1.36 4.02 3.30
CA ALA A 64 -1.31 5.43 3.68
C ALA A 64 0.07 5.82 4.23
N ASN A 65 0.66 4.98 5.08
CA ASN A 65 1.98 5.24 5.67
C ASN A 65 3.10 5.15 4.64
N ILE A 66 2.96 4.27 3.65
CA ILE A 66 3.91 4.14 2.53
C ILE A 66 3.90 5.42 1.69
N ILE A 67 2.70 5.95 1.39
CA ILE A 67 2.55 7.21 0.63
C ILE A 67 3.06 8.41 1.45
N GLU A 68 2.80 8.45 2.75
CA GLU A 68 3.34 9.51 3.63
C GLU A 68 4.88 9.46 3.69
N LYS A 69 5.47 8.26 3.75
CA LYS A 69 6.93 8.12 3.70
C LYS A 69 7.50 8.53 2.34
N TYR A 70 6.82 8.19 1.26
CA TYR A 70 7.18 8.68 -0.08
C TYR A 70 7.15 10.22 -0.12
N ALA A 71 6.10 10.86 0.42
CA ALA A 71 6.01 12.30 0.50
C ALA A 71 7.17 12.92 1.31
N GLU A 72 7.47 12.33 2.48
CA GLU A 72 8.61 12.76 3.32
C GLU A 72 9.93 12.77 2.53
N ILE A 73 10.22 11.69 1.79
CA ILE A 73 11.44 11.56 0.98
C ILE A 73 11.46 12.62 -0.14
N ASN A 74 10.31 13.02 -0.64
CA ASN A 74 10.16 14.03 -1.70
C ASN A 74 9.87 15.44 -1.15
N GLU A 75 10.31 15.75 0.06
CA GLU A 75 10.16 17.08 0.69
C GLU A 75 8.71 17.54 0.82
N GLY A 76 7.80 16.62 1.12
CA GLY A 76 6.35 16.87 1.23
C GLY A 76 5.60 16.90 -0.10
N ARG A 77 6.28 16.69 -1.23
CA ARG A 77 5.67 16.74 -2.56
C ARG A 77 5.14 15.37 -2.99
N ILE A 78 3.89 15.34 -3.41
CA ILE A 78 3.23 14.16 -3.98
C ILE A 78 2.64 14.43 -5.37
N ASP A 79 2.91 15.59 -5.93
CA ASP A 79 2.38 16.05 -7.22
C ASP A 79 2.81 15.16 -8.41
N LYS A 80 3.93 14.48 -8.27
CA LYS A 80 4.41 13.52 -9.27
C LYS A 80 3.82 12.13 -9.14
N LEU A 81 3.17 11.80 -8.01
CA LEU A 81 2.60 10.48 -7.79
C LEU A 81 1.41 10.26 -8.71
N ALA A 82 1.62 9.46 -9.75
CA ALA A 82 0.59 9.16 -10.75
C ALA A 82 -0.14 7.85 -10.43
N CYS A 83 0.55 6.89 -9.80
CA CYS A 83 0.01 5.56 -9.60
C CYS A 83 0.60 4.85 -8.37
N VAL A 84 -0.22 4.03 -7.72
CA VAL A 84 0.16 3.14 -6.62
C VAL A 84 -0.35 1.73 -6.92
N LEU A 85 0.57 0.76 -6.95
CA LEU A 85 0.27 -0.65 -7.26
C LEU A 85 0.65 -1.57 -6.11
N GLY A 86 -0.22 -2.50 -5.77
CA GLY A 86 0.08 -3.61 -4.86
C GLY A 86 -1.09 -4.07 -4.01
N GLY A 87 -0.84 -4.97 -3.08
CA GLY A 87 -1.81 -5.40 -2.09
C GLY A 87 -1.94 -4.37 -0.96
N PHE A 88 -3.15 -4.18 -0.43
CA PHE A 88 -3.41 -3.21 0.66
C PHE A 88 -3.56 -3.88 2.03
N HIS A 89 -3.30 -5.17 2.10
CA HIS A 89 -3.33 -6.01 3.31
C HIS A 89 -4.58 -5.80 4.18
N LEU A 90 -5.77 -5.85 3.57
CA LEU A 90 -7.06 -5.68 4.25
C LEU A 90 -7.77 -7.00 4.54
N PHE A 91 -7.11 -8.11 4.23
CA PHE A 91 -7.59 -9.46 4.49
C PHE A 91 -6.47 -10.30 5.10
N ASN A 92 -6.76 -10.91 6.26
CA ASN A 92 -5.85 -11.86 6.90
C ASN A 92 -6.18 -13.28 6.47
N PRO A 93 -5.33 -13.99 5.71
CA PRO A 93 -5.61 -15.33 5.19
C PRO A 93 -5.62 -16.40 6.30
N ILE A 94 -4.94 -16.17 7.42
CA ILE A 94 -4.86 -17.11 8.55
C ILE A 94 -6.18 -17.11 9.31
N THR A 95 -6.67 -15.92 9.67
CA THR A 95 -7.92 -15.77 10.44
C THR A 95 -9.14 -15.72 9.54
N ARG A 96 -8.97 -15.57 8.24
CA ARG A 96 -10.01 -15.34 7.21
C ARG A 96 -10.90 -14.13 7.53
N LYS A 97 -10.33 -13.12 8.21
CA LYS A 97 -11.04 -11.89 8.56
C LYS A 97 -10.58 -10.75 7.67
N TYR A 98 -11.54 -9.92 7.32
CA TYR A 98 -11.30 -8.62 6.69
C TYR A 98 -11.16 -7.54 7.76
N GLU A 99 -10.55 -6.44 7.38
CA GLU A 99 -10.63 -5.20 8.14
C GLU A 99 -12.07 -4.73 8.32
N SER A 100 -12.28 -3.83 9.27
CA SER A 100 -13.58 -3.19 9.46
C SER A 100 -13.95 -2.37 8.23
N ASP A 101 -15.24 -2.34 7.92
CA ASP A 101 -15.76 -1.55 6.80
C ASP A 101 -15.48 -0.04 7.00
N GLU A 102 -15.35 0.42 8.27
CA GLU A 102 -14.94 1.77 8.64
C GLU A 102 -13.51 2.06 8.19
N LEU A 103 -12.52 1.25 8.60
CA LEU A 103 -11.12 1.43 8.21
C LEU A 103 -10.95 1.38 6.69
N ILE A 104 -11.66 0.46 6.02
CA ILE A 104 -11.63 0.36 4.55
C ILE A 104 -12.18 1.65 3.92
N SER A 105 -13.24 2.20 4.51
CA SER A 105 -13.88 3.46 4.06
C SER A 105 -12.97 4.66 4.25
N ASP A 106 -12.31 4.76 5.41
CA ASP A 106 -11.37 5.83 5.71
C ASP A 106 -10.14 5.77 4.78
N LEU A 107 -9.70 4.54 4.44
CA LEU A 107 -8.62 4.36 3.47
C LEU A 107 -9.05 4.79 2.07
N ALA A 108 -10.29 4.52 1.67
CA ALA A 108 -10.83 4.99 0.40
C ALA A 108 -10.90 6.52 0.35
N GLU A 109 -11.35 7.17 1.42
CA GLU A 109 -11.41 8.62 1.53
C GLU A 109 -10.01 9.24 1.44
N TYR A 110 -9.05 8.72 2.21
CA TYR A 110 -7.65 9.15 2.15
C TYR A 110 -7.10 9.04 0.72
N SER A 111 -7.29 7.89 0.08
CA SER A 111 -6.77 7.62 -1.27
C SER A 111 -7.44 8.47 -2.33
N SER A 112 -8.75 8.72 -2.22
CA SER A 112 -9.52 9.57 -3.14
C SER A 112 -9.09 11.05 -3.07
N GLY A 113 -8.53 11.49 -1.94
CA GLY A 113 -7.97 12.83 -1.80
C GLY A 113 -6.64 13.04 -2.53
N LEU A 114 -6.05 11.98 -3.10
CA LEU A 114 -4.80 12.04 -3.84
C LEU A 114 -5.06 12.09 -5.35
N ASN A 115 -4.22 12.82 -6.08
CA ASN A 115 -4.29 12.84 -7.55
C ASN A 115 -3.49 11.68 -8.17
N ALA A 116 -3.82 10.45 -7.78
CA ALA A 116 -3.14 9.24 -8.23
C ALA A 116 -4.14 8.13 -8.49
N ASN A 117 -3.86 7.25 -9.45
CA ASN A 117 -4.61 6.03 -9.68
C ASN A 117 -4.09 4.91 -8.79
N PHE A 118 -4.99 4.01 -8.40
CA PHE A 118 -4.65 2.88 -7.54
C PHE A 118 -4.98 1.56 -8.25
N TYR A 119 -4.06 0.62 -8.14
CA TYR A 119 -4.26 -0.74 -8.64
C TYR A 119 -3.96 -1.72 -7.52
N THR A 120 -4.96 -2.50 -7.13
CA THR A 120 -4.81 -3.41 -6.00
C THR A 120 -5.07 -4.87 -6.37
N CYS A 121 -4.54 -5.78 -5.55
CA CYS A 121 -4.65 -7.22 -5.78
C CYS A 121 -4.44 -8.01 -4.48
N HIS A 122 -4.32 -9.31 -4.62
CA HIS A 122 -3.80 -10.24 -3.62
C HIS A 122 -4.44 -10.09 -2.23
N CYS A 123 -3.70 -9.61 -1.23
CA CYS A 123 -4.11 -9.53 0.17
C CYS A 123 -5.08 -8.39 0.49
N THR A 124 -5.48 -7.57 -0.47
CA THR A 124 -6.61 -6.67 -0.31
C THR A 124 -7.90 -7.44 -0.10
N GLY A 125 -8.07 -8.55 -0.82
CA GLY A 125 -9.25 -9.39 -0.76
C GLY A 125 -10.46 -8.77 -1.48
N GLN A 126 -11.33 -9.62 -2.01
CA GLN A 126 -12.42 -9.20 -2.89
C GLN A 126 -13.49 -8.34 -2.18
N LYS A 127 -13.81 -8.64 -0.90
CA LYS A 127 -14.78 -7.83 -0.15
C LYS A 127 -14.26 -6.41 0.06
N ALA A 128 -13.02 -6.26 0.50
CA ALA A 128 -12.42 -4.95 0.74
C ALA A 128 -12.26 -4.18 -0.57
N TYR A 129 -11.82 -4.86 -1.66
CA TYR A 129 -11.77 -4.24 -2.98
C TYR A 129 -13.13 -3.66 -3.41
N LYS A 130 -14.23 -4.39 -3.20
CA LYS A 130 -15.56 -3.90 -3.57
C LYS A 130 -15.92 -2.62 -2.83
N ILE A 131 -15.69 -2.57 -1.51
CA ILE A 131 -15.97 -1.38 -0.70
C ILE A 131 -15.11 -0.19 -1.16
N LEU A 132 -13.81 -0.41 -1.41
CA LEU A 132 -12.90 0.60 -1.94
C LEU A 132 -13.38 1.09 -3.31
N LYS A 133 -13.72 0.18 -4.23
CA LYS A 133 -14.15 0.49 -5.60
C LYS A 133 -15.44 1.31 -5.62
N ASP A 134 -16.40 0.97 -4.77
CA ASP A 134 -17.68 1.69 -4.65
C ASP A 134 -17.46 3.16 -4.24
N ARG A 135 -16.39 3.47 -3.49
CA ARG A 135 -16.05 4.83 -3.03
C ARG A 135 -15.08 5.57 -3.94
N MET A 136 -14.07 4.89 -4.43
CA MET A 136 -12.99 5.47 -5.26
C MET A 136 -13.36 5.53 -6.76
N GLY A 137 -14.37 4.79 -7.18
CA GLY A 137 -14.85 4.80 -8.56
C GLY A 137 -13.76 4.42 -9.56
N LYS A 138 -13.52 5.31 -10.52
CA LYS A 138 -12.53 5.09 -11.60
C LYS A 138 -11.08 5.17 -11.12
N GLN A 139 -10.84 5.70 -9.93
CA GLN A 139 -9.48 5.89 -9.39
C GLN A 139 -8.85 4.58 -8.87
N LEU A 140 -9.65 3.52 -8.69
CA LEU A 140 -9.16 2.21 -8.24
C LEU A 140 -9.54 1.12 -9.24
N ASP A 141 -8.59 0.27 -9.60
CA ASP A 141 -8.86 -0.95 -10.36
C ASP A 141 -8.19 -2.18 -9.74
N TYR A 142 -8.69 -3.36 -10.15
CA TYR A 142 -8.11 -4.64 -9.72
C TYR A 142 -7.04 -5.10 -10.69
N LEU A 143 -5.85 -5.40 -10.16
CA LEU A 143 -4.72 -5.85 -10.94
C LEU A 143 -4.77 -7.38 -11.10
N SER A 144 -4.92 -7.83 -12.33
CA SER A 144 -4.85 -9.24 -12.71
C SER A 144 -3.64 -9.50 -13.61
N VAL A 145 -3.24 -10.75 -13.74
CA VAL A 145 -2.19 -11.12 -14.70
C VAL A 145 -2.60 -10.69 -16.10
N GLY A 146 -1.73 -9.96 -16.78
CA GLY A 146 -1.99 -9.42 -18.11
C GLY A 146 -2.70 -8.06 -18.15
N THR A 147 -3.04 -7.48 -16.99
CA THR A 147 -3.57 -6.10 -16.95
C THR A 147 -2.51 -5.12 -17.49
N ARG A 148 -2.92 -4.29 -18.44
CA ARG A 148 -2.12 -3.18 -18.96
C ARG A 148 -2.52 -1.92 -18.22
N ILE A 149 -1.55 -1.18 -17.73
CA ILE A 149 -1.71 0.13 -17.08
C ILE A 149 -1.28 1.20 -18.09
N GLU A 150 -2.14 2.16 -18.39
CA GLU A 150 -1.91 3.26 -19.33
C GLU A 150 -1.78 4.60 -18.61
#